data_e9504865fbb243de6d31e74cf206e7a7
#
_entry.id   e9504865fbb243de6d31e74cf206e7a7
#
_cell.length_a   1.000
_cell.length_b   1.000
_cell.length_c   1.000
_cell.angle_alpha   90.00
_cell.angle_beta   90.00
_cell.angle_gamma   90.00
#
_symmetry.space_group_name_H-M   'P 1'
#
loop_
_entity.id
_entity.type
_entity.pdbx_description
1 polymer ?
#
loop_
_entity_poly.entity_id
_entity_poly.type
_entity_poly.pdbx_seq_one_letter_code
_entity_poly.pdbx_strand_id
1 'polypeptide(L)'
;MKVGVNLMNFGPGASPDSIKRWTQLTEALGYHLLMTSDHIGITPDVQGRYPAPFYEPVSTLAWLAGITTTIEIGTTVLIVPYRSALEIAKAFANIDQFSDGRVILGVGIGWAQEEFAGLGVSYKRRGAITNEYLEAIKLLWTQDFASYEGRYVSFKDVDTAPRPLRKPHIPIWVGGPSDAALRRAVRYGDAWHPIRMTMDWFKNTGIPRLQEIAAEEGRPVPALCPRIKLHVTNPPAPDGRVVGEGSLDQIHQDMAELESLGCDYVLLDTYLDDPEALRKPEDAWKLYADMAEKVLDLGNQTVR
;
A
#
# COMPACT_ATOMS: atom_id res chain seq x y z
N MET A 1 9.00 -15.16 -1.54
CA MET A 1 7.98 -14.07 -1.53
C MET A 1 7.89 -13.45 -0.14
N LYS A 2 8.02 -12.13 -0.02
CA LYS A 2 7.83 -11.43 1.27
C LYS A 2 6.35 -11.27 1.60
N VAL A 3 5.99 -11.30 2.89
CA VAL A 3 4.60 -11.12 3.32
C VAL A 3 4.49 -9.92 4.26
N GLY A 4 3.53 -9.07 4.01
CA GLY A 4 3.21 -7.89 4.80
C GLY A 4 1.80 -7.91 5.36
N VAL A 5 1.51 -6.94 6.20
CA VAL A 5 0.25 -6.78 6.93
C VAL A 5 -0.31 -5.39 6.73
N ASN A 6 -1.62 -5.28 6.44
CA ASN A 6 -2.33 -4.01 6.49
C ASN A 6 -2.68 -3.69 7.94
N LEU A 7 -2.08 -2.62 8.48
CA LEU A 7 -2.41 -2.09 9.80
C LEU A 7 -3.72 -1.31 9.74
N MET A 8 -4.65 -1.62 10.64
CA MET A 8 -5.89 -0.86 10.76
C MET A 8 -5.65 0.43 11.55
N ASN A 9 -5.24 1.49 10.84
CA ASN A 9 -5.04 2.83 11.40
C ASN A 9 -6.33 3.63 11.52
N PHE A 10 -7.49 2.97 11.44
CA PHE A 10 -8.82 3.59 11.50
C PHE A 10 -9.84 2.70 12.19
N GLY A 11 -11.01 3.29 12.47
CA GLY A 11 -12.15 2.61 13.06
C GLY A 11 -12.14 2.55 14.59
N PRO A 12 -13.21 2.02 15.21
CA PRO A 12 -13.45 2.14 16.64
C PRO A 12 -12.41 1.43 17.54
N GLY A 13 -11.63 0.50 17.01
CA GLY A 13 -10.53 -0.15 17.74
C GLY A 13 -9.17 0.51 17.53
N ALA A 14 -9.07 1.53 16.65
CA ALA A 14 -7.82 2.22 16.41
C ALA A 14 -7.50 3.20 17.56
N SER A 15 -6.31 3.06 18.10
CA SER A 15 -5.72 3.94 19.12
C SER A 15 -4.20 3.88 19.03
N PRO A 16 -3.48 4.83 19.64
CA PRO A 16 -2.02 4.76 19.68
C PRO A 16 -1.52 3.42 20.26
N ASP A 17 -2.18 2.92 21.30
CA ASP A 17 -1.80 1.65 21.94
C ASP A 17 -2.05 0.44 21.01
N SER A 18 -3.22 0.38 20.34
CA SER A 18 -3.50 -0.72 19.41
C SER A 18 -2.58 -0.68 18.19
N ILE A 19 -2.30 0.49 17.62
CA ILE A 19 -1.35 0.69 16.52
C ILE A 19 0.04 0.22 16.93
N LYS A 20 0.52 0.61 18.13
CA LYS A 20 1.82 0.18 18.65
C LYS A 20 1.88 -1.34 18.83
N ARG A 21 0.85 -1.94 19.45
CA ARG A 21 0.77 -3.39 19.65
C ARG A 21 0.75 -4.15 18.33
N TRP A 22 -0.02 -3.67 17.36
CA TRP A 22 -0.07 -4.23 16.01
C TRP A 22 1.33 -4.28 15.39
N THR A 23 2.02 -3.13 15.44
CA THR A 23 3.36 -2.98 14.89
C THR A 23 4.36 -3.91 15.55
N GLN A 24 4.40 -3.95 16.88
CA GLN A 24 5.32 -4.80 17.64
C GLN A 24 5.05 -6.29 17.43
N LEU A 25 3.76 -6.68 17.35
CA LEU A 25 3.38 -8.06 17.09
C LEU A 25 3.83 -8.52 15.70
N THR A 26 3.55 -7.73 14.67
CA THR A 26 3.88 -8.11 13.29
C THR A 26 5.38 -8.17 13.06
N GLU A 27 6.15 -7.24 13.65
CA GLU A 27 7.62 -7.30 13.62
C GLU A 27 8.16 -8.53 14.38
N ALA A 28 7.62 -8.82 15.57
CA ALA A 28 8.03 -9.98 16.37
C ALA A 28 7.68 -11.33 15.72
N LEU A 29 6.58 -11.42 14.97
CA LEU A 29 6.22 -12.61 14.19
C LEU A 29 7.11 -12.80 12.94
N GLY A 30 7.90 -11.80 12.58
CA GLY A 30 8.80 -11.85 11.41
C GLY A 30 8.16 -11.42 10.10
N TYR A 31 7.01 -10.74 10.10
CA TYR A 31 6.45 -10.15 8.90
C TYR A 31 7.40 -9.10 8.33
N HIS A 32 7.43 -8.99 6.99
CA HIS A 32 8.41 -8.17 6.29
C HIS A 32 7.98 -6.73 6.11
N LEU A 33 6.66 -6.46 6.11
CA LEU A 33 6.10 -5.17 5.74
C LEU A 33 4.82 -4.87 6.54
N LEU A 34 4.69 -3.62 7.00
CA LEU A 34 3.48 -3.08 7.62
C LEU A 34 3.03 -1.83 6.87
N MET A 35 1.78 -1.81 6.40
CA MET A 35 1.26 -0.67 5.62
C MET A 35 0.00 -0.07 6.24
N THR A 36 -0.17 1.24 6.06
CA THR A 36 -1.31 2.02 6.55
C THR A 36 -2.16 2.56 5.41
N SER A 37 -3.46 2.75 5.66
CA SER A 37 -4.41 3.37 4.70
C SER A 37 -4.47 4.89 4.86
N ASP A 38 -5.01 5.60 3.85
CA ASP A 38 -5.07 7.06 3.82
C ASP A 38 -6.49 7.59 3.61
N HIS A 39 -6.93 8.40 4.56
CA HIS A 39 -7.98 9.43 4.47
C HIS A 39 -7.62 10.57 5.40
N ILE A 40 -7.90 11.82 5.00
CA ILE A 40 -7.64 13.03 5.79
C ILE A 40 -8.91 13.49 6.48
N GLY A 41 -10.01 13.59 5.72
CA GLY A 41 -11.31 14.00 6.23
C GLY A 41 -12.35 12.91 6.06
N ILE A 42 -12.92 12.45 7.17
CA ILE A 42 -13.94 11.40 7.11
C ILE A 42 -15.29 12.04 6.78
N THR A 43 -15.57 12.13 5.49
CA THR A 43 -16.84 12.61 4.92
C THR A 43 -17.90 11.51 4.91
N PRO A 44 -19.20 11.83 4.73
CA PRO A 44 -20.28 10.83 4.70
C PRO A 44 -20.04 9.68 3.71
N ASP A 45 -19.46 9.94 2.55
CA ASP A 45 -19.13 8.91 1.55
C ASP A 45 -17.96 8.00 1.99
N VAL A 46 -17.12 8.44 2.94
CA VAL A 46 -16.02 7.65 3.52
C VAL A 46 -16.49 6.89 4.76
N GLN A 47 -17.27 7.53 5.64
CA GLN A 47 -17.59 7.04 6.98
C GLN A 47 -18.24 5.65 7.00
N GLY A 48 -19.07 5.34 5.99
CA GLY A 48 -19.76 4.05 5.90
C GLY A 48 -18.80 2.85 5.73
N ARG A 49 -17.62 3.09 5.17
CA ARG A 49 -16.61 2.06 4.91
C ARG A 49 -15.37 2.23 5.80
N TYR A 50 -14.92 3.46 6.01
CA TYR A 50 -13.72 3.78 6.78
C TYR A 50 -14.04 4.79 7.88
N PRO A 51 -14.61 4.33 9.02
CA PRO A 51 -15.06 5.22 10.08
C PRO A 51 -13.91 5.86 10.86
N ALA A 52 -14.23 6.99 11.48
CA ALA A 52 -13.35 7.61 12.48
C ALA A 52 -13.26 6.75 13.76
N PRO A 53 -12.16 6.89 14.56
CA PRO A 53 -11.00 7.73 14.27
C PRO A 53 -10.20 7.19 13.06
N PHE A 54 -9.53 8.10 12.35
CA PHE A 54 -8.63 7.72 11.25
C PHE A 54 -7.28 8.42 11.48
N TYR A 55 -6.24 7.66 11.74
CA TYR A 55 -4.89 8.19 11.97
C TYR A 55 -4.21 8.43 10.64
N GLU A 56 -3.78 9.67 10.40
CA GLU A 56 -3.16 10.11 9.16
C GLU A 56 -1.86 9.32 8.89
N PRO A 57 -1.68 8.74 7.70
CA PRO A 57 -0.63 7.75 7.46
C PRO A 57 0.79 8.32 7.55
N VAL A 58 1.05 9.56 7.11
CA VAL A 58 2.41 10.10 7.06
C VAL A 58 2.95 10.33 8.48
N SER A 59 2.15 10.93 9.35
CA SER A 59 2.49 11.09 10.77
C SER A 59 2.59 9.76 11.51
N THR A 60 1.69 8.82 11.18
CA THR A 60 1.74 7.45 11.73
C THR A 60 3.04 6.76 11.32
N LEU A 61 3.41 6.76 10.04
CA LEU A 61 4.64 6.14 9.56
C LEU A 61 5.90 6.76 10.17
N ALA A 62 5.93 8.09 10.37
CA ALA A 62 7.05 8.74 11.03
C ALA A 62 7.23 8.25 12.48
N TRP A 63 6.12 8.04 13.20
CA TRP A 63 6.15 7.43 14.53
C TRP A 63 6.58 5.95 14.47
N LEU A 64 6.04 5.15 13.54
CA LEU A 64 6.39 3.74 13.38
C LEU A 64 7.88 3.56 13.02
N ALA A 65 8.45 4.46 12.22
CA ALA A 65 9.87 4.45 11.89
C ALA A 65 10.76 4.48 13.14
N GLY A 66 10.36 5.24 14.16
CA GLY A 66 11.11 5.37 15.42
C GLY A 66 10.92 4.23 16.42
N ILE A 67 9.89 3.38 16.25
CA ILE A 67 9.57 2.29 17.18
C ILE A 67 9.76 0.88 16.58
N THR A 68 10.20 0.78 15.33
CA THR A 68 10.50 -0.47 14.62
C THR A 68 11.97 -0.51 14.22
N THR A 69 12.50 -1.71 14.01
CA THR A 69 13.92 -1.92 13.70
C THR A 69 14.18 -2.67 12.40
N THR A 70 13.31 -3.59 12.01
CA THR A 70 13.52 -4.49 10.88
C THR A 70 12.42 -4.49 9.85
N ILE A 71 11.16 -4.33 10.30
CA ILE A 71 10.00 -4.38 9.40
C ILE A 71 9.98 -3.17 8.46
N GLU A 72 9.72 -3.40 7.18
CA GLU A 72 9.46 -2.31 6.23
C GLU A 72 8.09 -1.68 6.57
N ILE A 73 7.95 -0.38 6.33
CA ILE A 73 6.74 0.39 6.60
C ILE A 73 6.29 1.12 5.36
N GLY A 74 4.99 1.32 5.18
CA GLY A 74 4.52 2.00 3.98
C GLY A 74 3.04 2.35 3.98
N THR A 75 2.55 2.82 2.83
CA THR A 75 1.15 3.16 2.62
C THR A 75 0.45 2.22 1.62
N THR A 76 -0.81 1.86 1.90
CA THR A 76 -1.64 1.01 1.04
C THR A 76 -3.06 1.58 0.90
N VAL A 77 -3.24 2.71 0.23
CA VAL A 77 -2.28 3.55 -0.49
C VAL A 77 -2.40 5.01 -0.06
N LEU A 78 -1.34 5.81 -0.17
CA LEU A 78 -1.42 7.27 -0.04
C LEU A 78 -2.23 7.83 -1.20
N ILE A 79 -3.19 8.69 -0.91
CA ILE A 79 -3.96 9.40 -1.94
C ILE A 79 -3.16 10.64 -2.36
N VAL A 80 -2.37 10.48 -3.42
CA VAL A 80 -1.38 11.49 -3.85
C VAL A 80 -1.96 12.90 -3.99
N PRO A 81 -3.14 13.11 -4.59
CA PRO A 81 -3.67 14.47 -4.77
C PRO A 81 -4.08 15.20 -3.49
N TYR A 82 -4.11 14.54 -2.33
CA TYR A 82 -4.53 15.17 -1.07
C TYR A 82 -3.45 16.07 -0.44
N ARG A 83 -2.19 15.94 -0.87
CA ARG A 83 -1.04 16.72 -0.38
C ARG A 83 -0.24 17.25 -1.56
N SER A 84 0.58 18.28 -1.36
CA SER A 84 1.47 18.76 -2.42
C SER A 84 2.60 17.76 -2.70
N ALA A 85 3.12 17.76 -3.93
CA ALA A 85 4.24 16.89 -4.32
C ALA A 85 5.50 17.15 -3.48
N LEU A 86 5.77 18.43 -3.15
CA LEU A 86 6.91 18.82 -2.33
C LEU A 86 6.78 18.27 -0.90
N GLU A 87 5.58 18.36 -0.33
CA GLU A 87 5.28 17.88 1.01
C GLU A 87 5.44 16.36 1.10
N ILE A 88 4.90 15.61 0.12
CA ILE A 88 5.06 14.15 0.04
C ILE A 88 6.54 13.79 -0.08
N ALA A 89 7.26 14.44 -1.02
CA ALA A 89 8.68 14.16 -1.25
C ALA A 89 9.50 14.38 0.03
N LYS A 90 9.28 15.52 0.71
CA LYS A 90 10.00 15.86 1.94
C LYS A 90 9.68 14.91 3.09
N ALA A 91 8.39 14.65 3.32
CA ALA A 91 7.95 13.80 4.43
C ALA A 91 8.47 12.35 4.27
N PHE A 92 8.33 11.76 3.07
CA PHE A 92 8.80 10.40 2.83
C PHE A 92 10.33 10.29 2.86
N ALA A 93 11.07 11.30 2.38
CA ALA A 93 12.52 11.32 2.56
C ALA A 93 12.93 11.33 4.05
N ASN A 94 12.22 12.09 4.90
CA ASN A 94 12.44 12.07 6.34
C ASN A 94 12.11 10.71 6.96
N ILE A 95 10.98 10.10 6.59
CA ILE A 95 10.60 8.76 7.10
C ILE A 95 11.63 7.71 6.66
N ASP A 96 12.15 7.81 5.45
CA ASP A 96 13.19 6.92 4.94
C ASP A 96 14.48 7.03 5.79
N GLN A 97 14.90 8.26 6.13
CA GLN A 97 16.00 8.51 7.04
C GLN A 97 15.72 7.97 8.46
N PHE A 98 14.54 8.22 9.02
CA PHE A 98 14.18 7.78 10.37
C PHE A 98 14.05 6.26 10.47
N SER A 99 13.69 5.60 9.40
CA SER A 99 13.55 4.14 9.33
C SER A 99 14.80 3.40 8.85
N ASP A 100 15.91 4.08 8.56
CA ASP A 100 17.09 3.49 7.94
C ASP A 100 16.79 2.80 6.61
N GLY A 101 16.06 3.49 5.72
CA GLY A 101 15.75 3.03 4.37
C GLY A 101 14.66 1.96 4.27
N ARG A 102 13.73 1.85 5.26
CA ARG A 102 12.67 0.82 5.28
C ARG A 102 11.31 1.28 4.75
N VAL A 103 11.17 2.53 4.26
CA VAL A 103 9.86 3.02 3.81
C VAL A 103 9.54 2.64 2.36
N ILE A 104 8.26 2.37 2.09
CA ILE A 104 7.67 2.13 0.76
C ILE A 104 6.52 3.12 0.57
N LEU A 105 6.49 3.82 -0.58
CA LEU A 105 5.40 4.71 -0.94
C LEU A 105 4.39 3.98 -1.83
N GLY A 106 3.36 3.38 -1.24
CA GLY A 106 2.21 2.90 -1.99
C GLY A 106 1.27 4.06 -2.33
N VAL A 107 0.86 4.20 -3.60
CA VAL A 107 0.12 5.35 -4.11
C VAL A 107 -1.18 4.98 -4.81
N GLY A 108 -2.18 5.83 -4.64
CA GLY A 108 -3.46 5.78 -5.32
C GLY A 108 -3.96 7.16 -5.72
N ILE A 109 -5.01 7.19 -6.55
CA ILE A 109 -5.61 8.45 -7.02
C ILE A 109 -6.77 8.93 -6.16
N GLY A 110 -7.28 8.10 -5.22
CA GLY A 110 -8.46 8.38 -4.40
C GLY A 110 -9.80 8.19 -5.12
N TRP A 111 -10.86 8.09 -4.32
CA TRP A 111 -12.23 7.81 -4.80
C TRP A 111 -13.30 8.67 -4.11
N ALA A 112 -13.08 9.18 -2.89
CA ALA A 112 -14.04 9.90 -2.08
C ALA A 112 -14.26 11.33 -2.60
N GLN A 113 -15.35 11.57 -3.34
CA GLN A 113 -15.57 12.84 -4.02
C GLN A 113 -15.79 14.00 -3.06
N GLU A 114 -16.48 13.76 -1.93
CA GLU A 114 -16.73 14.78 -0.92
C GLU A 114 -15.45 15.19 -0.20
N GLU A 115 -14.56 14.24 0.08
CA GLU A 115 -13.24 14.51 0.67
C GLU A 115 -12.37 15.36 -0.27
N PHE A 116 -12.36 15.07 -1.59
CA PHE A 116 -11.70 15.93 -2.58
C PHE A 116 -12.24 17.36 -2.56
N ALA A 117 -13.57 17.51 -2.46
CA ALA A 117 -14.19 18.84 -2.39
C ALA A 117 -13.80 19.59 -1.11
N GLY A 118 -13.77 18.89 0.04
CA GLY A 118 -13.33 19.45 1.32
C GLY A 118 -11.88 19.91 1.32
N LEU A 119 -11.02 19.22 0.57
CA LEU A 119 -9.60 19.57 0.40
C LEU A 119 -9.35 20.62 -0.69
N GLY A 120 -10.38 21.05 -1.45
CA GLY A 120 -10.22 21.99 -2.55
C GLY A 120 -9.51 21.41 -3.77
N VAL A 121 -9.44 20.07 -3.89
CA VAL A 121 -8.72 19.37 -4.96
C VAL A 121 -9.68 18.85 -6.03
N SER A 122 -9.31 18.97 -7.30
CA SER A 122 -10.14 18.53 -8.41
C SER A 122 -10.25 17.01 -8.52
N TYR A 123 -11.40 16.43 -8.14
CA TYR A 123 -11.69 15.02 -8.31
C TYR A 123 -11.54 14.54 -9.76
N LYS A 124 -12.03 15.32 -10.73
CA LYS A 124 -11.96 14.96 -12.16
C LYS A 124 -10.54 14.91 -12.69
N ARG A 125 -9.59 15.63 -12.08
CA ARG A 125 -8.20 15.71 -12.51
C ARG A 125 -7.25 14.83 -11.68
N ARG A 126 -7.76 14.09 -10.68
CA ARG A 126 -6.95 13.33 -9.74
C ARG A 126 -5.90 12.40 -10.36
N GLY A 127 -6.23 11.74 -11.48
CA GLY A 127 -5.27 10.87 -12.18
C GLY A 127 -4.13 11.64 -12.84
N ALA A 128 -4.43 12.79 -13.48
CA ALA A 128 -3.42 13.64 -14.09
C ALA A 128 -2.54 14.33 -13.04
N ILE A 129 -3.13 14.81 -11.94
CA ILE A 129 -2.40 15.35 -10.78
C ILE A 129 -1.43 14.30 -10.22
N THR A 130 -1.91 13.07 -10.02
CA THR A 130 -1.06 11.98 -9.51
C THR A 130 0.12 11.70 -10.42
N ASN A 131 -0.09 11.63 -11.73
CA ASN A 131 0.99 11.37 -12.69
C ASN A 131 2.10 12.43 -12.60
N GLU A 132 1.70 13.70 -12.65
CA GLU A 132 2.63 14.83 -12.59
C GLU A 132 3.35 14.92 -11.25
N TYR A 133 2.63 14.66 -10.14
CA TYR A 133 3.23 14.65 -8.80
C TYR A 133 4.26 13.52 -8.63
N LEU A 134 4.04 12.34 -9.21
CA LEU A 134 5.01 11.25 -9.13
C LEU A 134 6.30 11.57 -9.90
N GLU A 135 6.21 12.27 -11.04
CA GLU A 135 7.39 12.78 -11.74
C GLU A 135 8.16 13.79 -10.88
N ALA A 136 7.45 14.79 -10.34
CA ALA A 136 8.02 15.83 -9.51
C ALA A 136 8.67 15.24 -8.24
N ILE A 137 8.02 14.28 -7.58
CA ILE A 137 8.54 13.60 -6.38
C ILE A 137 9.85 12.87 -6.70
N LYS A 138 9.92 12.14 -7.81
CA LYS A 138 11.16 11.46 -8.22
C LYS A 138 12.31 12.44 -8.46
N LEU A 139 12.05 13.58 -9.11
CA LEU A 139 13.05 14.62 -9.31
C LEU A 139 13.54 15.18 -7.97
N LEU A 140 12.62 15.49 -7.06
CA LEU A 140 12.95 16.01 -5.72
C LEU A 140 13.78 15.01 -4.89
N TRP A 141 13.65 13.71 -5.12
CA TRP A 141 14.42 12.68 -4.44
C TRP A 141 15.81 12.42 -5.05
N THR A 142 15.98 12.75 -6.33
CA THR A 142 17.16 12.32 -7.10
C THR A 142 18.07 13.47 -7.54
N GLN A 143 17.58 14.71 -7.55
CA GLN A 143 18.33 15.87 -8.04
C GLN A 143 18.58 16.90 -6.95
N ASP A 144 19.75 17.55 -6.98
CA ASP A 144 20.03 18.75 -6.22
C ASP A 144 19.41 19.96 -6.93
N PHE A 145 18.78 20.85 -6.16
CA PHE A 145 18.12 22.03 -6.73
C PHE A 145 17.20 21.71 -7.90
N ALA A 146 16.28 20.76 -7.68
CA ALA A 146 15.35 20.31 -8.70
C ALA A 146 14.45 21.44 -9.20
N SER A 147 14.16 21.42 -10.49
CA SER A 147 13.18 22.31 -11.11
C SER A 147 12.19 21.48 -11.92
N TYR A 148 10.93 21.85 -11.86
CA TYR A 148 9.85 21.20 -12.58
C TYR A 148 8.81 22.22 -13.01
N GLU A 149 8.36 22.17 -14.25
CA GLU A 149 7.31 23.03 -14.79
C GLU A 149 6.17 22.16 -15.32
N GLY A 150 5.11 22.05 -14.56
CA GLY A 150 3.92 21.29 -14.89
C GLY A 150 2.65 22.13 -14.82
N ARG A 151 1.54 21.46 -15.08
CA ARG A 151 0.21 22.10 -15.00
C ARG A 151 -0.31 22.19 -13.56
N TYR A 152 0.05 21.22 -12.72
CA TYR A 152 -0.49 21.06 -11.36
C TYR A 152 0.56 21.33 -10.28
N VAL A 153 1.82 21.28 -10.63
CA VAL A 153 2.92 21.65 -9.76
C VAL A 153 4.04 22.31 -10.58
N SER A 154 4.60 23.39 -10.05
CA SER A 154 5.79 24.03 -10.61
C SER A 154 6.68 24.51 -9.48
N PHE A 155 7.98 24.31 -9.63
CA PHE A 155 8.99 24.83 -8.70
C PHE A 155 10.32 25.01 -9.43
N LYS A 156 11.17 25.89 -8.89
CA LYS A 156 12.47 26.20 -9.48
C LYS A 156 13.55 26.20 -8.41
N ASP A 157 14.66 25.52 -8.70
CA ASP A 157 15.86 25.48 -7.86
C ASP A 157 15.55 25.10 -6.39
N VAL A 158 14.73 24.07 -6.20
CA VAL A 158 14.31 23.59 -4.86
C VAL A 158 15.18 22.44 -4.40
N ASP A 159 15.82 22.60 -3.24
CA ASP A 159 16.47 21.51 -2.51
C ASP A 159 15.55 20.96 -1.41
N THR A 160 15.32 19.66 -1.42
CA THR A 160 14.49 18.96 -0.42
C THR A 160 15.32 18.10 0.55
N ALA A 161 16.62 18.34 0.69
CA ALA A 161 17.44 17.58 1.65
C ALA A 161 16.80 17.52 3.07
N PRO A 162 16.95 16.38 3.81
CA PRO A 162 17.72 15.20 3.44
C PRO A 162 17.08 14.42 2.30
N ARG A 163 17.90 13.74 1.50
CA ARG A 163 17.45 12.82 0.46
C ARG A 163 17.15 11.45 1.03
N PRO A 164 16.35 10.62 0.35
CA PRO A 164 16.18 9.22 0.71
C PRO A 164 17.53 8.47 0.81
N LEU A 165 17.63 7.56 1.76
CA LEU A 165 18.73 6.61 1.87
C LEU A 165 18.67 5.58 0.75
N ARG A 166 17.47 5.09 0.43
CA ARG A 166 17.24 4.14 -0.68
C ARG A 166 17.62 4.77 -2.03
N LYS A 167 18.26 3.98 -2.88
CA LYS A 167 18.68 4.38 -4.22
C LYS A 167 18.03 3.51 -5.27
N PRO A 168 17.64 4.06 -6.43
CA PRO A 168 17.75 5.48 -6.81
C PRO A 168 16.78 6.38 -6.06
N HIS A 169 15.67 5.87 -5.51
CA HIS A 169 14.63 6.56 -4.72
C HIS A 169 13.85 5.54 -3.86
N ILE A 170 12.95 6.03 -3.03
CA ILE A 170 11.99 5.20 -2.27
C ILE A 170 11.14 4.39 -3.25
N PRO A 171 10.95 3.07 -3.03
CA PRO A 171 10.09 2.26 -3.89
C PRO A 171 8.66 2.79 -3.94
N ILE A 172 8.11 2.93 -5.15
CA ILE A 172 6.76 3.40 -5.41
C ILE A 172 5.89 2.24 -5.88
N TRP A 173 4.86 1.90 -5.11
CA TRP A 173 3.87 0.88 -5.47
C TRP A 173 2.58 1.53 -5.94
N VAL A 174 2.07 1.16 -7.09
CA VAL A 174 0.89 1.80 -7.68
C VAL A 174 -0.33 0.89 -7.57
N GLY A 175 -1.37 1.37 -6.88
CA GLY A 175 -2.64 0.68 -6.70
C GLY A 175 -3.60 0.85 -7.88
N GLY A 176 -4.51 -0.13 -8.03
CA GLY A 176 -5.64 -0.09 -8.94
C GLY A 176 -5.55 -1.06 -10.13
N PRO A 177 -6.72 -1.53 -10.64
CA PRO A 177 -6.79 -2.56 -11.69
C PRO A 177 -7.02 -2.00 -13.09
N SER A 178 -7.24 -0.69 -13.27
CA SER A 178 -7.54 -0.10 -14.57
C SER A 178 -6.30 0.08 -15.43
N ASP A 179 -6.44 0.10 -16.76
CA ASP A 179 -5.35 0.40 -17.70
C ASP A 179 -4.59 1.69 -17.34
N ALA A 180 -5.31 2.71 -16.88
CA ALA A 180 -4.68 3.96 -16.43
C ALA A 180 -3.80 3.75 -15.18
N ALA A 181 -4.18 2.83 -14.27
CA ALA A 181 -3.37 2.48 -13.11
C ALA A 181 -2.18 1.61 -13.52
N LEU A 182 -2.37 0.65 -14.42
CA LEU A 182 -1.29 -0.18 -14.97
C LEU A 182 -0.25 0.67 -15.71
N ARG A 183 -0.69 1.61 -16.57
CA ARG A 183 0.23 2.57 -17.22
C ARG A 183 0.98 3.43 -16.21
N ARG A 184 0.34 3.83 -15.11
CA ARG A 184 0.98 4.57 -14.02
C ARG A 184 2.03 3.72 -13.32
N ALA A 185 1.72 2.45 -13.05
CA ALA A 185 2.68 1.50 -12.47
C ALA A 185 3.91 1.34 -13.36
N VAL A 186 3.70 1.16 -14.67
CA VAL A 186 4.79 1.02 -15.65
C VAL A 186 5.62 2.30 -15.80
N ARG A 187 4.99 3.48 -15.81
CA ARG A 187 5.68 4.76 -16.05
C ARG A 187 6.41 5.30 -14.83
N TYR A 188 5.80 5.16 -13.66
CA TYR A 188 6.24 5.85 -12.44
C TYR A 188 6.49 4.93 -11.26
N GLY A 189 5.95 3.71 -11.27
CA GLY A 189 6.06 2.76 -10.18
C GLY A 189 7.25 1.81 -10.31
N ASP A 190 7.57 1.16 -9.20
CA ASP A 190 8.48 0.02 -9.12
C ASP A 190 7.69 -1.28 -8.97
N ALA A 191 6.43 -1.19 -8.46
CA ALA A 191 5.54 -2.32 -8.31
C ALA A 191 4.07 -1.96 -8.64
N TRP A 192 3.33 -2.98 -9.08
CA TRP A 192 1.87 -2.95 -9.18
C TRP A 192 1.25 -3.58 -7.93
N HIS A 193 0.30 -2.86 -7.33
CA HIS A 193 -0.34 -3.20 -6.04
C HIS A 193 -1.86 -3.32 -6.17
N PRO A 194 -2.38 -4.36 -6.87
CA PRO A 194 -3.82 -4.59 -7.03
C PRO A 194 -4.46 -5.09 -5.74
N ILE A 195 -5.78 -4.85 -5.62
CA ILE A 195 -6.57 -5.34 -4.49
C ILE A 195 -7.88 -5.99 -4.97
N ARG A 196 -8.48 -6.87 -4.15
CA ARG A 196 -9.80 -7.48 -4.38
C ARG A 196 -9.91 -8.18 -5.73
N MET A 197 -8.94 -8.99 -6.06
CA MET A 197 -8.89 -9.75 -7.30
C MET A 197 -9.27 -11.22 -7.06
N THR A 198 -9.79 -11.88 -8.09
CA THR A 198 -9.83 -13.34 -8.17
C THR A 198 -8.50 -13.85 -8.73
N MET A 199 -8.11 -15.08 -8.41
CA MET A 199 -6.88 -15.67 -8.94
C MET A 199 -6.92 -15.78 -10.48
N ASP A 200 -8.06 -16.17 -11.02
CA ASP A 200 -8.27 -16.26 -12.48
C ASP A 200 -8.03 -14.90 -13.16
N TRP A 201 -8.65 -13.83 -12.65
CA TRP A 201 -8.45 -12.50 -13.22
C TRP A 201 -6.98 -12.03 -13.11
N PHE A 202 -6.36 -12.27 -11.97
CA PHE A 202 -4.97 -11.84 -11.74
C PHE A 202 -4.03 -12.49 -12.73
N LYS A 203 -4.16 -13.84 -12.89
CA LYS A 203 -3.31 -14.67 -13.74
C LYS A 203 -3.57 -14.49 -15.23
N ASN A 204 -4.86 -14.48 -15.64
CA ASN A 204 -5.24 -14.57 -17.04
C ASN A 204 -5.61 -13.21 -17.66
N THR A 205 -5.75 -12.15 -16.87
CA THR A 205 -6.09 -10.81 -17.35
C THR A 205 -5.13 -9.74 -16.81
N GLY A 206 -4.97 -9.63 -15.51
CA GLY A 206 -4.23 -8.56 -14.87
C GLY A 206 -2.74 -8.55 -15.22
N ILE A 207 -2.05 -9.67 -14.99
CA ILE A 207 -0.62 -9.81 -15.30
C ILE A 207 -0.35 -9.68 -16.81
N PRO A 208 -1.07 -10.40 -17.70
CA PRO A 208 -0.88 -10.22 -19.15
C PRO A 208 -1.08 -8.77 -19.60
N ARG A 209 -2.12 -8.10 -19.10
CA ARG A 209 -2.37 -6.69 -19.45
C ARG A 209 -1.26 -5.75 -18.97
N LEU A 210 -0.70 -5.99 -17.79
CA LEU A 210 0.46 -5.23 -17.29
C LEU A 210 1.68 -5.43 -18.20
N GLN A 211 1.94 -6.66 -18.64
CA GLN A 211 3.03 -7.00 -19.55
C GLN A 211 2.87 -6.35 -20.93
N GLU A 212 1.65 -6.37 -21.50
CA GLU A 212 1.33 -5.69 -22.75
C GLU A 212 1.62 -4.19 -22.66
N ILE A 213 1.12 -3.53 -21.59
CA ILE A 213 1.34 -2.11 -21.37
C ILE A 213 2.83 -1.80 -21.17
N ALA A 214 3.58 -2.64 -20.47
CA ALA A 214 5.01 -2.47 -20.31
C ALA A 214 5.74 -2.55 -21.67
N ALA A 215 5.35 -3.49 -22.52
CA ALA A 215 5.87 -3.60 -23.88
C ALA A 215 5.50 -2.39 -24.75
N GLU A 216 4.24 -1.92 -24.70
CA GLU A 216 3.78 -0.70 -25.39
C GLU A 216 4.61 0.54 -24.99
N GLU A 217 4.97 0.66 -23.71
CA GLU A 217 5.73 1.78 -23.15
C GLU A 217 7.25 1.59 -23.28
N GLY A 218 7.73 0.43 -23.76
CA GLY A 218 9.15 0.11 -23.85
C GLY A 218 9.86 0.11 -22.50
N ARG A 219 9.17 -0.33 -21.43
CA ARG A 219 9.66 -0.32 -20.05
C ARG A 219 9.63 -1.73 -19.42
N PRO A 220 10.43 -1.97 -18.38
CA PRO A 220 10.35 -3.22 -17.65
C PRO A 220 8.97 -3.39 -16.99
N VAL A 221 8.54 -4.64 -16.81
CA VAL A 221 7.34 -4.97 -16.07
C VAL A 221 7.58 -4.68 -14.58
N PRO A 222 6.72 -3.90 -13.91
CA PRO A 222 6.83 -3.66 -12.48
C PRO A 222 6.67 -4.96 -11.67
N ALA A 223 7.27 -4.99 -10.48
CA ALA A 223 7.09 -6.07 -9.52
C ALA A 223 5.62 -6.31 -9.17
N LEU A 224 5.25 -7.54 -8.83
CA LEU A 224 3.90 -7.91 -8.42
C LEU A 224 3.80 -7.90 -6.90
N CYS A 225 3.04 -6.96 -6.35
CA CYS A 225 2.88 -6.78 -4.90
C CYS A 225 1.39 -6.68 -4.51
N PRO A 226 0.56 -7.72 -4.72
CA PRO A 226 -0.88 -7.66 -4.46
C PRO A 226 -1.22 -7.51 -2.98
N ARG A 227 -2.33 -6.80 -2.70
CA ARG A 227 -3.03 -6.80 -1.41
C ARG A 227 -4.22 -7.75 -1.50
N ILE A 228 -4.25 -8.76 -0.67
CA ILE A 228 -5.29 -9.78 -0.65
C ILE A 228 -6.09 -9.69 0.64
N LYS A 229 -7.34 -10.11 0.59
CA LYS A 229 -8.15 -10.26 1.81
C LYS A 229 -7.64 -11.46 2.62
N LEU A 230 -7.68 -11.35 3.92
CA LEU A 230 -7.43 -12.48 4.81
C LEU A 230 -8.72 -12.76 5.59
N HIS A 231 -9.53 -13.66 5.03
CA HIS A 231 -10.83 -14.05 5.56
C HIS A 231 -10.98 -15.57 5.60
N VAL A 232 -10.72 -16.16 6.75
CA VAL A 232 -10.87 -17.59 6.96
C VAL A 232 -12.34 -17.95 7.14
N THR A 233 -12.87 -18.83 6.29
CA THR A 233 -14.26 -19.28 6.31
C THR A 233 -14.38 -20.78 6.62
N ASN A 234 -15.49 -21.17 7.23
CA ASN A 234 -15.92 -22.54 7.38
C ASN A 234 -17.44 -22.61 7.22
N PRO A 235 -17.96 -23.25 6.16
CA PRO A 235 -17.29 -24.11 5.16
C PRO A 235 -16.34 -23.34 4.21
N PRO A 236 -15.58 -24.07 3.35
CA PRO A 236 -14.77 -23.48 2.29
C PRO A 236 -15.58 -22.53 1.41
N ALA A 237 -14.94 -21.46 0.92
CA ALA A 237 -15.57 -20.51 0.01
C ALA A 237 -15.79 -21.14 -1.40
N PRO A 238 -16.84 -20.73 -2.15
CA PRO A 238 -17.11 -21.23 -3.48
C PRO A 238 -16.05 -20.80 -4.51
N ASP A 239 -16.03 -21.43 -5.66
CA ASP A 239 -15.19 -21.04 -6.79
C ASP A 239 -15.46 -19.59 -7.24
N GLY A 240 -14.43 -18.94 -7.78
CA GLY A 240 -14.49 -17.54 -8.18
C GLY A 240 -14.40 -16.54 -7.04
N ARG A 241 -14.08 -17.00 -5.84
CA ARG A 241 -13.83 -16.18 -4.66
C ARG A 241 -12.67 -15.20 -4.86
N VAL A 242 -12.65 -14.17 -4.05
CA VAL A 242 -11.50 -13.25 -3.96
C VAL A 242 -10.31 -13.99 -3.31
N VAL A 243 -9.12 -13.71 -3.79
CA VAL A 243 -7.87 -14.28 -3.25
C VAL A 243 -7.74 -13.95 -1.76
N GLY A 244 -7.45 -14.99 -0.96
CA GLY A 244 -7.32 -14.90 0.50
C GLY A 244 -8.63 -15.06 1.28
N GLU A 245 -9.77 -15.27 0.61
CA GLU A 245 -11.03 -15.65 1.24
C GLU A 245 -11.26 -17.15 1.10
N GLY A 246 -11.55 -17.88 2.18
CA GLY A 246 -11.85 -19.31 2.11
C GLY A 246 -11.37 -20.08 3.32
N SER A 247 -11.36 -21.42 3.21
CA SER A 247 -10.74 -22.24 4.26
C SER A 247 -9.22 -21.99 4.33
N LEU A 248 -8.61 -22.38 5.44
CA LEU A 248 -7.16 -22.25 5.60
C LEU A 248 -6.38 -22.93 4.47
N ASP A 249 -6.86 -24.11 4.00
CA ASP A 249 -6.26 -24.83 2.88
C ASP A 249 -6.39 -24.05 1.56
N GLN A 250 -7.53 -23.39 1.32
CA GLN A 250 -7.71 -22.54 0.16
C GLN A 250 -6.79 -21.32 0.20
N ILE A 251 -6.62 -20.72 1.35
CA ILE A 251 -5.69 -19.57 1.55
C ILE A 251 -4.24 -20.02 1.35
N HIS A 252 -3.89 -21.21 1.86
CA HIS A 252 -2.57 -21.80 1.63
C HIS A 252 -2.29 -22.00 0.13
N GLN A 253 -3.27 -22.55 -0.61
CA GLN A 253 -3.17 -22.71 -2.08
C GLN A 253 -3.02 -21.37 -2.79
N ASP A 254 -3.79 -20.33 -2.38
CA ASP A 254 -3.65 -18.98 -2.92
C ASP A 254 -2.23 -18.42 -2.74
N MET A 255 -1.69 -18.58 -1.54
CA MET A 255 -0.34 -18.08 -1.22
C MET A 255 0.72 -18.80 -2.06
N ALA A 256 0.61 -20.13 -2.21
CA ALA A 256 1.51 -20.93 -3.05
C ALA A 256 1.40 -20.53 -4.54
N GLU A 257 0.19 -20.26 -5.03
CA GLU A 257 -0.01 -19.82 -6.42
C GLU A 257 0.57 -18.41 -6.64
N LEU A 258 0.36 -17.46 -5.72
CA LEU A 258 0.96 -16.13 -5.80
C LEU A 258 2.50 -16.19 -5.80
N GLU A 259 3.09 -17.08 -4.99
CA GLU A 259 4.53 -17.34 -5.01
C GLU A 259 4.98 -17.87 -6.37
N SER A 260 4.27 -18.85 -6.94
CA SER A 260 4.58 -19.45 -8.25
C SER A 260 4.45 -18.45 -9.41
N LEU A 261 3.57 -17.45 -9.28
CA LEU A 261 3.41 -16.35 -10.23
C LEU A 261 4.51 -15.29 -10.13
N GLY A 262 5.44 -15.43 -9.19
CA GLY A 262 6.55 -14.53 -9.00
C GLY A 262 6.19 -13.21 -8.30
N CYS A 263 5.19 -13.23 -7.41
CA CYS A 263 4.92 -12.08 -6.56
C CYS A 263 6.10 -11.82 -5.62
N ASP A 264 6.61 -10.57 -5.60
CA ASP A 264 7.68 -10.17 -4.70
C ASP A 264 7.17 -10.02 -3.27
N TYR A 265 5.97 -9.45 -3.14
CA TYR A 265 5.27 -9.26 -1.87
C TYR A 265 3.81 -9.65 -1.97
N VAL A 266 3.24 -10.08 -0.85
CA VAL A 266 1.79 -10.17 -0.64
C VAL A 266 1.43 -9.42 0.63
N LEU A 267 0.50 -8.47 0.56
CA LEU A 267 -0.02 -7.74 1.71
C LEU A 267 -1.35 -8.36 2.17
N LEU A 268 -1.37 -8.90 3.38
CA LEU A 268 -2.56 -9.47 4.01
C LEU A 268 -3.44 -8.38 4.62
N ASP A 269 -4.74 -8.41 4.33
CA ASP A 269 -5.72 -7.41 4.79
C ASP A 269 -6.93 -8.08 5.45
N THR A 270 -7.05 -7.96 6.75
CA THR A 270 -8.16 -8.53 7.54
C THR A 270 -9.42 -7.65 7.53
N TYR A 271 -9.41 -6.47 6.91
CA TYR A 271 -10.58 -5.61 6.86
C TYR A 271 -11.55 -6.05 5.76
N LEU A 272 -12.76 -6.44 6.15
CA LEU A 272 -13.82 -6.98 5.27
C LEU A 272 -14.95 -5.97 5.00
N ASP A 273 -14.67 -4.66 5.10
CA ASP A 273 -15.65 -3.57 4.97
C ASP A 273 -16.74 -3.59 6.05
N ASP A 274 -16.47 -4.21 7.19
CA ASP A 274 -17.31 -4.19 8.38
C ASP A 274 -16.63 -3.37 9.50
N PRO A 275 -17.08 -2.13 9.74
CA PRO A 275 -16.54 -1.27 10.79
C PRO A 275 -16.66 -1.85 12.21
N GLU A 276 -17.68 -2.66 12.48
CA GLU A 276 -17.87 -3.25 13.81
C GLU A 276 -16.82 -4.33 14.13
N ALA A 277 -16.33 -5.04 13.11
CA ALA A 277 -15.23 -5.99 13.27
C ALA A 277 -13.93 -5.32 13.74
N LEU A 278 -13.76 -4.03 13.50
CA LEU A 278 -12.58 -3.27 13.96
C LEU A 278 -12.55 -2.98 15.46
N ARG A 279 -13.64 -3.23 16.21
CA ARG A 279 -13.68 -3.02 17.67
C ARG A 279 -12.75 -3.94 18.43
N LYS A 280 -12.38 -5.07 17.83
CA LYS A 280 -11.54 -6.11 18.45
C LYS A 280 -10.31 -6.37 17.58
N PRO A 281 -9.29 -5.50 17.61
CA PRO A 281 -8.08 -5.70 16.84
C PRO A 281 -7.36 -7.03 17.16
N GLU A 282 -7.62 -7.61 18.34
CA GLU A 282 -7.07 -8.89 18.78
C GLU A 282 -7.47 -10.05 17.87
N ASP A 283 -8.64 -10.01 17.25
CA ASP A 283 -9.09 -11.05 16.32
C ASP A 283 -8.20 -11.08 15.06
N ALA A 284 -7.82 -9.91 14.54
CA ALA A 284 -6.86 -9.80 13.44
C ALA A 284 -5.45 -10.23 13.86
N TRP A 285 -5.01 -9.86 15.05
CA TRP A 285 -3.68 -10.25 15.57
C TRP A 285 -3.54 -11.76 15.70
N LYS A 286 -4.58 -12.42 16.18
CA LYS A 286 -4.63 -13.88 16.25
C LYS A 286 -4.55 -14.52 14.86
N LEU A 287 -5.27 -13.97 13.89
CA LEU A 287 -5.25 -14.48 12.53
C LEU A 287 -3.87 -14.34 11.87
N TYR A 288 -3.16 -13.23 12.09
CA TYR A 288 -1.78 -13.10 11.62
C TYR A 288 -0.83 -14.06 12.31
N ALA A 289 -0.98 -14.32 13.61
CA ALA A 289 -0.20 -15.34 14.31
C ALA A 289 -0.48 -16.74 13.75
N ASP A 290 -1.75 -17.09 13.51
CA ASP A 290 -2.15 -18.36 12.89
C ASP A 290 -1.54 -18.51 11.46
N MET A 291 -1.51 -17.46 10.66
CA MET A 291 -0.88 -17.47 9.33
C MET A 291 0.62 -17.70 9.42
N ALA A 292 1.32 -17.00 10.30
CA ALA A 292 2.76 -17.15 10.52
C ALA A 292 3.14 -18.57 11.00
N GLU A 293 2.27 -19.19 11.81
CA GLU A 293 2.51 -20.53 12.35
C GLU A 293 2.19 -21.66 11.34
N LYS A 294 1.04 -21.52 10.62
CA LYS A 294 0.43 -22.65 9.88
C LYS A 294 0.63 -22.61 8.38
N VAL A 295 0.85 -21.43 7.80
CA VAL A 295 0.84 -21.23 6.33
C VAL A 295 2.17 -20.67 5.83
N LEU A 296 2.82 -19.80 6.58
CA LEU A 296 3.97 -19.03 6.13
C LEU A 296 5.27 -19.48 6.80
N ASP A 297 6.33 -19.59 6.03
CA ASP A 297 7.70 -19.62 6.54
C ASP A 297 8.34 -18.24 6.30
N LEU A 298 8.07 -17.33 7.23
CA LEU A 298 8.51 -15.93 7.10
C LEU A 298 10.04 -15.79 7.07
N GLY A 299 10.76 -16.66 7.79
CA GLY A 299 12.23 -16.63 7.80
C GLY A 299 12.85 -17.00 6.45
N ASN A 300 12.27 -17.98 5.76
CA ASN A 300 12.72 -18.44 4.43
C ASN A 300 11.97 -17.71 3.28
N GLN A 301 10.98 -16.87 3.59
CA GLN A 301 10.16 -16.13 2.63
C GLN A 301 9.39 -17.07 1.65
N THR A 302 8.90 -18.19 2.15
CA THR A 302 8.16 -19.20 1.38
C THR A 302 6.82 -19.54 2.05
N VAL A 303 5.98 -20.23 1.29
CA VAL A 303 4.78 -20.91 1.83
C VAL A 303 5.22 -22.29 2.36
N ARG A 304 4.59 -22.75 3.49
CA ARG A 304 4.93 -24.05 4.14
C ARG A 304 4.43 -25.23 3.36
#